data_ff4864b30aa7634261c06d5037a524f1
#
_entry.id   ff4864b30aa7634261c06d5037a524f1
#
_cell.length_a   1.000
_cell.length_b   1.000
_cell.length_c   1.000
_cell.angle_alpha   90.00
_cell.angle_beta   90.00
_cell.angle_gamma   90.00
#
_symmetry.space_group_name_H-M   'P 1'
#
loop_
_entity.id
_entity.type
_entity.pdbx_description
1 polymer ?
#
loop_
_entity_poly.entity_id
_entity_poly.type
_entity_poly.pdbx_seq_one_letter_code
_entity_poly.pdbx_strand_id
1 'polypeptide(L)' 'MKIDCILSEIGNGVTAGNLDNEDLVQIIELAGSYLNIATISDYAKQNKMSYNGVKKHRTIKKIFNTKFVIDNL' A
#
# COMPACT_ATOMS: atom_id res chain seq x y z
N MET A 1 -14.67 11.69 1.98
CA MET A 1 -15.06 10.40 2.55
C MET A 1 -14.18 10.09 3.74
N LYS A 2 -14.77 9.61 4.83
CA LYS A 2 -14.01 9.21 6.01
C LYS A 2 -13.55 7.77 5.87
N ILE A 3 -12.24 7.57 5.93
CA ILE A 3 -11.62 6.24 5.81
C ILE A 3 -12.15 5.27 6.88
N ASP A 4 -12.50 5.79 8.05
CA ASP A 4 -13.00 4.96 9.17
C ASP A 4 -14.25 4.17 8.80
N CYS A 5 -15.15 4.73 7.99
CA CYS A 5 -16.35 4.03 7.52
C CYS A 5 -15.98 2.82 6.66
N ILE A 6 -15.00 2.99 5.75
CA ILE A 6 -14.54 1.92 4.87
C ILE A 6 -13.84 0.84 5.67
N LEU A 7 -12.98 1.22 6.60
CA LEU A 7 -12.27 0.26 7.45
C LEU A 7 -13.25 -0.55 8.31
N SER A 8 -14.28 0.11 8.86
CA SER A 8 -15.33 -0.56 9.64
C SER A 8 -16.11 -1.54 8.78
N GLU A 9 -16.48 -1.17 7.56
CA GLU A 9 -17.21 -2.06 6.64
C GLU A 9 -16.41 -3.30 6.28
N ILE A 10 -15.11 -3.14 6.02
CA ILE A 10 -14.23 -4.27 5.73
C ILE A 10 -14.15 -5.19 6.95
N GLY A 11 -13.90 -4.65 8.13
CA GLY A 11 -13.85 -5.42 9.37
C GLY A 11 -15.14 -6.16 9.66
N ASN A 12 -16.28 -5.51 9.47
CA ASN A 12 -17.60 -6.12 9.67
C ASN A 12 -17.84 -7.22 8.63
N GLY A 13 -17.43 -7.02 7.38
CA GLY A 13 -17.56 -8.02 6.33
C GLY A 13 -16.75 -9.28 6.63
N VAL A 14 -15.55 -9.15 7.16
CA VAL A 14 -14.72 -10.28 7.58
C VAL A 14 -15.40 -11.03 8.75
N THR A 15 -15.83 -10.30 9.77
CA THR A 15 -16.47 -10.88 10.97
C THR A 15 -17.77 -11.60 10.61
N ALA A 16 -18.57 -11.06 9.72
CA ALA A 16 -19.83 -11.64 9.27
C ALA A 16 -19.66 -12.77 8.24
N GLY A 17 -18.44 -13.01 7.76
CA GLY A 17 -18.16 -14.03 6.75
C GLY A 17 -18.51 -13.61 5.32
N ASN A 18 -18.78 -12.34 5.08
CA ASN A 18 -19.09 -11.81 3.74
C ASN A 18 -17.82 -11.55 2.91
N LEU A 19 -16.67 -11.41 3.56
CA LEU A 19 -15.37 -11.24 2.92
C LEU A 19 -14.45 -12.37 3.33
N ASP A 20 -13.89 -13.08 2.37
CA ASP A 20 -12.87 -14.11 2.60
C ASP A 20 -11.48 -13.57 2.28
N ASN A 21 -10.47 -14.43 2.40
CA ASN A 21 -9.08 -14.03 2.15
C ASN A 21 -8.84 -13.61 0.70
N GLU A 22 -9.50 -14.24 -0.26
CA GLU A 22 -9.42 -13.87 -1.67
C GLU A 22 -9.97 -12.46 -1.90
N ASP A 23 -11.08 -12.13 -1.26
CA ASP A 23 -11.67 -10.79 -1.33
C ASP A 23 -10.73 -9.75 -0.77
N LEU A 24 -10.07 -10.06 0.35
CA LEU A 24 -9.11 -9.15 0.97
C LEU A 24 -7.89 -8.90 0.07
N VAL A 25 -7.40 -9.93 -0.62
CA VAL A 25 -6.32 -9.76 -1.60
C VAL A 25 -6.74 -8.82 -2.72
N GLN A 26 -7.97 -8.98 -3.22
CA GLN A 26 -8.49 -8.11 -4.27
C GLN A 26 -8.61 -6.66 -3.80
N ILE A 27 -9.00 -6.43 -2.56
CA ILE A 27 -9.06 -5.08 -1.98
C ILE A 27 -7.65 -4.45 -1.96
N ILE A 28 -6.65 -5.21 -1.53
CA ILE A 28 -5.26 -4.73 -1.49
C ILE A 28 -4.77 -4.38 -2.91
N GLU A 29 -5.02 -5.25 -3.86
CA GLU A 29 -4.62 -5.03 -5.26
C GLU A 29 -5.32 -3.82 -5.86
N LEU A 30 -6.61 -3.68 -5.61
CA LEU A 30 -7.37 -2.52 -6.09
C LEU A 30 -6.80 -1.22 -5.51
N ALA A 31 -6.61 -1.17 -4.20
CA ALA A 31 -6.03 -0.01 -3.54
C ALA A 31 -4.64 0.31 -4.09
N GLY A 32 -3.80 -0.72 -4.25
CA GLY A 32 -2.45 -0.56 -4.80
C GLY A 32 -2.45 -0.06 -6.24
N SER A 33 -3.49 -0.35 -7.03
CA SER A 33 -3.57 0.10 -8.42
C SER A 33 -3.72 1.63 -8.56
N TYR A 34 -4.19 2.29 -7.52
CA TYR A 34 -4.32 3.75 -7.50
C TYR A 34 -3.09 4.46 -6.92
N LEU A 35 -2.13 3.70 -6.43
CA LEU A 35 -0.91 4.23 -5.83
C LEU A 35 0.29 3.91 -6.72
N ASN A 36 1.23 4.84 -6.84
CA ASN A 36 2.53 4.54 -7.41
C ASN A 36 3.39 3.96 -6.29
N ILE A 37 3.22 2.67 -6.02
CA ILE A 37 3.85 1.98 -4.91
C ILE A 37 4.91 0.99 -5.40
N ALA A 38 6.07 1.02 -4.76
CA ALA A 38 7.16 0.10 -5.04
C ALA A 38 8.02 -0.06 -3.80
N THR A 39 8.77 -1.15 -3.72
CA THR A 39 9.80 -1.25 -2.69
C THR A 39 10.89 -0.21 -2.96
N ILE A 40 11.63 0.16 -1.92
CA ILE A 40 12.71 1.15 -2.08
C ILE A 40 13.73 0.66 -3.10
N SER A 41 14.09 -0.64 -3.04
CA SER A 41 15.07 -1.22 -3.97
C SER A 41 14.58 -1.16 -5.42
N ASP A 42 13.33 -1.54 -5.68
CA ASP A 42 12.77 -1.52 -7.03
C ASP A 42 12.66 -0.10 -7.56
N TYR A 43 12.20 0.83 -6.72
CA TYR A 43 12.11 2.24 -7.11
C TYR A 43 13.49 2.81 -7.45
N ALA A 44 14.49 2.50 -6.64
CA ALA A 44 15.87 2.95 -6.87
C ALA A 44 16.39 2.46 -8.22
N LYS A 45 16.15 1.18 -8.55
CA LYS A 45 16.56 0.61 -9.85
C LYS A 45 15.86 1.28 -11.01
N GLN A 46 14.54 1.44 -10.92
CA GLN A 46 13.73 2.02 -12.00
C GLN A 46 14.08 3.47 -12.27
N ASN A 47 14.48 4.21 -11.25
CA ASN A 47 14.74 5.65 -11.34
C ASN A 47 16.22 5.99 -11.29
N LYS A 48 17.10 5.00 -11.33
CA LYS A 48 18.56 5.18 -11.30
C LYS A 48 19.01 6.02 -10.09
N MET A 49 18.44 5.71 -8.94
CA MET A 49 18.75 6.36 -7.68
C MET A 49 19.42 5.38 -6.72
N SER A 50 20.17 5.90 -5.75
CA SER A 50 20.66 5.08 -4.65
C SER A 50 19.51 4.80 -3.65
N TYR A 51 19.65 3.71 -2.90
CA TYR A 51 18.69 3.36 -1.86
C TYR A 51 18.50 4.52 -0.86
N ASN A 52 19.61 5.09 -0.39
CA ASN A 52 19.56 6.21 0.56
C ASN A 52 18.98 7.47 -0.07
N GLY A 53 19.23 7.70 -1.35
CA GLY A 53 18.66 8.82 -2.08
C GLY A 53 17.13 8.74 -2.15
N VAL A 54 16.60 7.56 -2.41
CA VAL A 54 15.15 7.34 -2.41
C VAL A 54 14.57 7.63 -1.03
N LYS A 55 15.16 7.09 0.03
CA LYS A 55 14.70 7.32 1.40
C LYS A 55 14.69 8.80 1.76
N LYS A 56 15.64 9.56 1.24
CA LYS A 56 15.82 10.98 1.54
C LYS A 56 14.86 11.88 0.78
N HIS A 57 14.53 11.52 -0.45
CA HIS A 57 13.84 12.43 -1.37
C HIS A 57 12.42 11.98 -1.77
N ARG A 58 11.96 10.82 -1.30
CA ARG A 58 10.64 10.30 -1.63
C ARG A 58 9.85 9.99 -0.38
N THR A 59 8.54 9.95 -0.52
CA THR A 59 7.64 9.60 0.58
C THR A 59 7.70 8.10 0.84
N ILE A 60 8.09 7.74 2.06
CA ILE A 60 8.22 6.35 2.49
C ILE A 60 7.11 6.04 3.49
N LYS A 61 6.42 4.94 3.26
CA LYS A 61 5.42 4.43 4.19
C LYS A 61 5.71 2.97 4.52
N LYS A 62 5.50 2.64 5.78
CA LYS A 62 5.69 1.26 6.26
C LYS A 62 4.35 0.55 6.24
N ILE A 63 4.27 -0.53 5.46
CA ILE A 63 3.07 -1.36 5.33
C ILE A 63 3.49 -2.81 5.59
N PHE A 64 2.84 -3.48 6.54
CA PHE A 64 3.20 -4.85 6.93
C PHE A 64 4.69 -4.99 7.29
N ASN A 65 5.22 -4.03 8.05
CA ASN A 65 6.66 -4.00 8.44
C ASN A 65 7.62 -3.87 7.25
N THR A 66 7.14 -3.56 6.07
CA THR A 66 7.95 -3.34 4.87
C THR A 66 7.84 -1.88 4.46
N LYS A 67 8.97 -1.26 4.15
CA LYS A 67 9.01 0.12 3.69
C LYS A 67 8.79 0.21 2.19
N PHE A 68 7.80 1.00 1.79
CA PHE A 68 7.48 1.25 0.38
C PHE A 68 7.62 2.72 0.06
N VAL A 69 7.96 2.99 -1.19
CA VAL A 69 7.85 4.33 -1.77
C VAL A 69 6.44 4.47 -2.33
N ILE A 70 5.76 5.56 -1.97
CA ILE A 70 4.47 5.90 -2.57
C ILE A 70 4.65 7.27 -3.24
N ASP A 71 4.90 7.24 -4.54
CA ASP A 71 5.35 8.40 -5.28
C ASP A 71 4.24 9.44 -5.51
N ASN A 72 2.99 9.02 -5.48
CA ASN A 72 1.84 9.91 -5.68
C ASN A 72 1.06 10.20 -4.40
N LEU A 73 1.70 10.02 -3.28
CA LEU A 73 1.07 10.33 -1.99
C LEU A 73 1.08 11.82 -1.70
#